data_c6260aeb41e7c7b2f59ca7da68f9107e
#
_entry.id   c6260aeb41e7c7b2f59ca7da68f9107e
#
_cell.length_a   1.000
_cell.length_b   1.000
_cell.length_c   1.000
_cell.angle_alpha   90.00
_cell.angle_beta   90.00
_cell.angle_gamma   90.00
#
_symmetry.space_group_name_H-M   'P 1'
#
loop_
_entity.id
_entity.type
_entity.pdbx_description
1 polymer ?
#
loop_
_entity_poly.entity_id
_entity_poly.type
_entity_poly.pdbx_seq_one_letter_code
_entity_poly.pdbx_strand_id
1 'polypeptide(L)'
;MKHLGVDVSVKNVPELDPGFIPLAQFNRAFLAGADKPLDVAVERSNGQVAVWHTKVHSDPAMAQADEYYVERVIKTMLWMYGGFRVYIAGSDELAAKMNGHYSAAGRQAFDWDYMASVFEHPFEIVACGKVPEESSDPKAIGRHLDGCRIGFDAGGSDRKVSAVIDGEPVFSEEVVWFPKINSDPDYHYDGIVSALKSAAEHMPRVDAVGVSSAGVYIDNRTMNASLFLQVPKDLFDAKVKDIYIRAITDTFGDVPYIVANDGDVSALAGAMNLGENNVLGIAMGTSEAVGYVDAEGRVTGWLNELAFVPVDASPDAMRDEWSGDIGCGVKYFSQDAVIKLAPAAGIELDASLSPAEKLKAVQKLLDEGSEAAEKIYRSIGVYLGHSLALYHGYYGFKFAQLQGRVMSGRGGDIILDTAKAVLADEYPEVAQAIDASLPDEKARRVGQSVAAASLPEIVK
;
A
#
# COMPACT_ATOMS: atom_id res chain seq x y z
N MET A 1 26.78 6.86 -9.06
CA MET A 1 26.33 8.01 -8.24
C MET A 1 26.93 7.87 -6.86
N LYS A 2 27.17 8.98 -6.11
CA LYS A 2 27.68 8.89 -4.74
C LYS A 2 26.71 9.58 -3.77
N HIS A 3 26.29 8.86 -2.74
CA HIS A 3 25.38 9.37 -1.71
C HIS A 3 25.86 8.92 -0.33
N LEU A 4 26.04 9.84 0.62
CA LEU A 4 26.50 9.58 2.00
C LEU A 4 27.76 8.69 2.09
N GLY A 5 28.70 8.84 1.17
CA GLY A 5 29.90 8.02 1.13
C GLY A 5 29.76 6.68 0.37
N VAL A 6 28.52 6.23 0.07
CA VAL A 6 28.23 5.00 -0.67
C VAL A 6 28.30 5.26 -2.18
N ASP A 7 29.06 4.44 -2.90
CA ASP A 7 29.13 4.49 -4.37
C ASP A 7 28.06 3.59 -4.98
N VAL A 8 26.97 4.21 -5.49
CA VAL A 8 25.82 3.51 -6.07
C VAL A 8 26.00 3.37 -7.58
N SER A 9 26.05 2.13 -8.07
CA SER A 9 26.09 1.83 -9.51
C SER A 9 24.69 1.53 -9.99
N VAL A 10 24.22 2.26 -11.01
CA VAL A 10 22.91 2.08 -11.63
C VAL A 10 23.09 2.03 -13.12
N LYS A 11 22.63 0.99 -13.79
CA LYS A 11 22.69 0.85 -15.25
C LYS A 11 21.48 1.51 -15.91
N ASN A 12 20.31 1.34 -15.32
CA ASN A 12 19.05 1.84 -15.84
C ASN A 12 18.61 3.07 -15.05
N VAL A 13 18.90 4.26 -15.59
CA VAL A 13 18.54 5.56 -15.01
C VAL A 13 17.37 6.14 -15.81
N PRO A 14 16.33 6.70 -15.13
CA PRO A 14 15.22 7.35 -15.84
C PRO A 14 15.72 8.51 -16.71
N GLU A 15 15.36 8.53 -17.99
CA GLU A 15 15.83 9.57 -18.93
C GLU A 15 15.42 10.99 -18.47
N LEU A 16 14.22 11.12 -17.90
CA LEU A 16 13.65 12.39 -17.48
C LEU A 16 13.96 12.76 -16.02
N ASP A 17 14.63 11.87 -15.28
CA ASP A 17 15.01 12.09 -13.87
C ASP A 17 16.39 11.46 -13.59
N PRO A 18 17.47 12.01 -14.18
CA PRO A 18 18.80 11.43 -14.04
C PRO A 18 19.38 11.52 -12.62
N GLY A 19 18.74 12.27 -11.71
CA GLY A 19 19.10 12.37 -10.31
C GLY A 19 18.53 11.26 -9.43
N PHE A 20 17.62 10.42 -9.95
CA PHE A 20 17.02 9.31 -9.21
C PHE A 20 18.09 8.31 -8.75
N ILE A 21 18.11 8.03 -7.45
CA ILE A 21 18.97 7.01 -6.83
C ILE A 21 18.07 5.90 -6.29
N PRO A 22 17.93 4.77 -6.98
CA PRO A 22 17.05 3.70 -6.51
C PRO A 22 17.45 3.24 -5.11
N LEU A 23 16.51 3.28 -4.15
CA LEU A 23 16.79 2.84 -2.77
C LEU A 23 17.25 1.37 -2.73
N ALA A 24 16.73 0.51 -3.62
CA ALA A 24 17.20 -0.87 -3.74
C ALA A 24 18.70 -0.96 -4.09
N GLN A 25 19.20 -0.13 -5.00
CA GLN A 25 20.61 -0.09 -5.39
C GLN A 25 21.48 0.57 -4.31
N PHE A 26 20.96 1.61 -3.65
CA PHE A 26 21.63 2.20 -2.49
C PHE A 26 21.80 1.16 -1.38
N ASN A 27 20.74 0.44 -1.03
CA ASN A 27 20.79 -0.60 0.01
C ASN A 27 21.76 -1.73 -0.35
N ARG A 28 21.78 -2.17 -1.62
CA ARG A 28 22.71 -3.19 -2.10
C ARG A 28 24.16 -2.72 -1.96
N ALA A 29 24.47 -1.50 -2.40
CA ALA A 29 25.81 -0.92 -2.33
C ALA A 29 26.26 -0.69 -0.88
N PHE A 30 25.35 -0.20 -0.03
CA PHE A 30 25.57 -0.01 1.39
C PHE A 30 25.93 -1.33 2.10
N LEU A 31 25.11 -2.36 1.88
CA LEU A 31 25.30 -3.67 2.52
C LEU A 31 26.55 -4.41 2.06
N ALA A 32 27.07 -4.11 0.86
CA ALA A 32 28.32 -4.70 0.37
C ALA A 32 29.54 -4.33 1.24
N GLY A 33 29.50 -3.19 1.93
CA GLY A 33 30.57 -2.74 2.84
C GLY A 33 30.24 -2.93 4.33
N ALA A 34 29.00 -3.25 4.67
CA ALA A 34 28.54 -3.35 6.05
C ALA A 34 29.00 -4.68 6.69
N ASP A 35 29.55 -4.60 7.91
CA ASP A 35 30.21 -5.71 8.61
C ASP A 35 29.67 -5.99 10.01
N LYS A 36 28.95 -5.04 10.63
CA LYS A 36 28.40 -5.15 11.99
C LYS A 36 26.92 -5.54 11.96
N PRO A 37 26.52 -6.70 12.51
CA PRO A 37 25.13 -7.12 12.57
C PRO A 37 24.22 -6.11 13.29
N LEU A 38 23.02 -5.90 12.76
CA LEU A 38 21.98 -5.09 13.35
C LEU A 38 20.63 -5.78 13.09
N ASP A 39 19.79 -5.87 14.11
CA ASP A 39 18.43 -6.36 13.97
C ASP A 39 17.44 -5.24 14.26
N VAL A 40 16.42 -5.12 13.42
CA VAL A 40 15.29 -4.21 13.60
C VAL A 40 14.02 -5.03 13.67
N ALA A 41 13.17 -4.78 14.67
CA ALA A 41 11.86 -5.41 14.74
C ALA A 41 10.78 -4.37 14.97
N VAL A 42 9.60 -4.59 14.38
CA VAL A 42 8.42 -3.73 14.54
C VAL A 42 7.31 -4.54 15.17
N GLU A 43 6.87 -4.09 16.35
CA GLU A 43 5.73 -4.65 17.06
C GLU A 43 4.45 -3.90 16.67
N ARG A 44 3.41 -4.67 16.40
CA ARG A 44 2.07 -4.19 16.06
C ARG A 44 1.02 -4.84 16.96
N SER A 45 -0.25 -4.57 16.73
CA SER A 45 -1.36 -5.09 17.54
C SER A 45 -1.28 -6.62 17.72
N ASN A 46 -1.83 -7.10 18.83
CA ASN A 46 -1.92 -8.53 19.18
C ASN A 46 -0.57 -9.23 19.33
N GLY A 47 0.51 -8.49 19.67
CA GLY A 47 1.84 -9.06 19.87
C GLY A 47 2.51 -9.58 18.60
N GLN A 48 2.03 -9.15 17.43
CA GLN A 48 2.66 -9.50 16.16
C GLN A 48 3.94 -8.70 15.99
N VAL A 49 4.99 -9.34 15.49
CA VAL A 49 6.33 -8.76 15.31
C VAL A 49 6.86 -9.13 13.93
N ALA A 50 7.25 -8.12 13.15
CA ALA A 50 8.04 -8.31 11.95
C ALA A 50 9.52 -8.04 12.26
N VAL A 51 10.43 -8.88 11.76
CA VAL A 51 11.87 -8.77 12.03
C VAL A 51 12.65 -8.60 10.74
N TRP A 52 13.61 -7.67 10.77
CA TRP A 52 14.55 -7.43 9.68
C TRP A 52 15.99 -7.58 10.17
N HIS A 53 16.66 -8.61 9.69
CA HIS A 53 18.08 -8.84 9.95
C HIS A 53 18.93 -8.11 8.93
N THR A 54 19.86 -7.27 9.39
CA THR A 54 20.68 -6.45 8.51
C THR A 54 22.08 -6.20 9.10
N LYS A 55 22.82 -5.28 8.51
CA LYS A 55 24.14 -4.86 8.96
C LYS A 55 24.32 -3.36 8.80
N VAL A 56 25.22 -2.80 9.60
CA VAL A 56 25.76 -1.44 9.49
C VAL A 56 27.27 -1.50 9.46
N HIS A 57 27.95 -0.37 9.32
CA HIS A 57 29.41 -0.33 9.25
C HIS A 57 30.03 -0.18 10.65
N SER A 58 31.19 -0.80 10.84
CA SER A 58 32.02 -0.52 11.99
C SER A 58 32.90 0.74 11.81
N ASP A 59 33.08 1.21 10.57
CA ASP A 59 33.82 2.43 10.25
C ASP A 59 33.01 3.69 10.63
N PRO A 60 33.53 4.54 11.55
CA PRO A 60 32.84 5.78 11.92
C PRO A 60 32.62 6.77 10.77
N ALA A 61 33.41 6.68 9.69
CA ALA A 61 33.20 7.50 8.49
C ALA A 61 31.85 7.24 7.80
N MET A 62 31.26 6.08 8.03
CA MET A 62 29.98 5.67 7.49
C MET A 62 28.77 5.99 8.38
N ALA A 63 28.98 6.62 9.55
CA ALA A 63 27.93 6.85 10.54
C ALA A 63 26.67 7.58 9.99
N GLN A 64 26.83 8.49 9.00
CA GLN A 64 25.70 9.15 8.36
C GLN A 64 24.94 8.20 7.41
N ALA A 65 25.68 7.34 6.71
CA ALA A 65 25.05 6.33 5.85
C ALA A 65 24.30 5.28 6.69
N ASP A 66 24.88 4.85 7.82
CA ASP A 66 24.24 3.92 8.75
C ASP A 66 22.95 4.51 9.32
N GLU A 67 22.99 5.77 9.76
CA GLU A 67 21.81 6.48 10.27
C GLU A 67 20.70 6.59 9.21
N TYR A 68 21.05 6.98 7.98
CA TYR A 68 20.13 7.07 6.87
C TYR A 68 19.54 5.71 6.51
N TYR A 69 20.37 4.69 6.36
CA TYR A 69 19.92 3.34 6.00
C TYR A 69 18.94 2.77 7.03
N VAL A 70 19.28 2.84 8.31
CA VAL A 70 18.42 2.32 9.39
C VAL A 70 17.09 3.04 9.45
N GLU A 71 17.11 4.38 9.28
CA GLU A 71 15.85 5.14 9.21
C GLU A 71 14.98 4.73 8.02
N ARG A 72 15.57 4.55 6.80
CA ARG A 72 14.82 4.08 5.63
C ARG A 72 14.26 2.66 5.82
N VAL A 73 15.01 1.77 6.47
CA VAL A 73 14.52 0.43 6.84
C VAL A 73 13.32 0.53 7.79
N ILE A 74 13.44 1.30 8.87
CA ILE A 74 12.34 1.48 9.84
C ILE A 74 11.11 2.06 9.14
N LYS A 75 11.27 3.11 8.35
CA LYS A 75 10.16 3.73 7.62
C LYS A 75 9.49 2.73 6.67
N THR A 76 10.28 1.94 5.94
CA THR A 76 9.76 0.90 5.06
C THR A 76 8.94 -0.14 5.83
N MET A 77 9.47 -0.66 6.94
CA MET A 77 8.77 -1.64 7.78
C MET A 77 7.47 -1.07 8.37
N LEU A 78 7.49 0.18 8.84
CA LEU A 78 6.32 0.82 9.42
C LEU A 78 5.19 0.99 8.39
N TRP A 79 5.50 1.41 7.17
CA TRP A 79 4.49 1.65 6.15
C TRP A 79 4.05 0.37 5.40
N MET A 80 4.89 -0.67 5.41
CA MET A 80 4.52 -1.99 4.89
C MET A 80 3.71 -2.81 5.89
N TYR A 81 4.25 -2.97 7.11
CA TYR A 81 3.66 -3.86 8.11
C TYR A 81 2.74 -3.15 9.10
N GLY A 82 3.05 -1.89 9.41
CA GLY A 82 2.44 -1.14 10.51
C GLY A 82 3.10 -1.47 11.86
N GLY A 83 2.94 -0.61 12.84
CA GLY A 83 3.40 -0.86 14.20
C GLY A 83 3.58 0.40 15.03
N PHE A 84 3.70 0.23 16.32
CA PHE A 84 3.83 1.33 17.29
C PHE A 84 5.10 1.24 18.13
N ARG A 85 5.84 0.12 18.08
CA ARG A 85 7.12 -0.03 18.79
C ARG A 85 8.17 -0.65 17.90
N VAL A 86 9.33 -0.02 17.85
CA VAL A 86 10.48 -0.48 17.07
C VAL A 86 11.59 -0.89 18.03
N TYR A 87 12.10 -2.10 17.89
CA TYR A 87 13.24 -2.61 18.61
C TYR A 87 14.48 -2.56 17.73
N ILE A 88 15.62 -2.12 18.30
CA ILE A 88 16.91 -2.13 17.62
C ILE A 88 17.92 -2.85 18.49
N ALA A 89 18.50 -3.93 17.97
CA ALA A 89 19.58 -4.68 18.62
C ALA A 89 20.85 -4.57 17.79
N GLY A 90 21.99 -4.32 18.46
CA GLY A 90 23.30 -4.20 17.84
C GLY A 90 23.90 -2.79 17.88
N SER A 91 23.10 -1.73 18.13
CA SER A 91 23.60 -0.36 18.29
C SER A 91 22.66 0.53 19.11
N ASP A 92 23.03 0.79 20.37
CA ASP A 92 22.30 1.73 21.23
C ASP A 92 22.38 3.17 20.70
N GLU A 93 23.51 3.53 20.04
CA GLU A 93 23.68 4.85 19.42
C GLU A 93 22.67 5.08 18.30
N LEU A 94 22.50 4.12 17.38
CA LEU A 94 21.52 4.22 16.31
C LEU A 94 20.09 4.23 16.87
N ALA A 95 19.79 3.42 17.88
CA ALA A 95 18.48 3.45 18.54
C ALA A 95 18.17 4.84 19.14
N ALA A 96 19.16 5.47 19.80
CA ALA A 96 19.01 6.82 20.35
C ALA A 96 18.79 7.87 19.24
N LYS A 97 19.50 7.78 18.12
CA LYS A 97 19.30 8.66 16.95
C LYS A 97 17.91 8.48 16.34
N MET A 98 17.48 7.24 16.13
CA MET A 98 16.14 6.95 15.60
C MET A 98 15.04 7.47 16.53
N ASN A 99 15.21 7.33 17.85
CA ASN A 99 14.27 7.92 18.82
C ASN A 99 14.17 9.45 18.71
N GLY A 100 15.27 10.12 18.37
CA GLY A 100 15.28 11.55 18.04
C GLY A 100 14.52 11.88 16.75
N HIS A 101 14.69 11.05 15.71
CA HIS A 101 14.01 11.24 14.42
C HIS A 101 12.49 11.00 14.53
N TYR A 102 12.07 9.95 15.22
CA TYR A 102 10.68 9.58 15.45
C TYR A 102 10.16 10.19 16.75
N SER A 103 10.00 11.49 16.76
CA SER A 103 9.48 12.28 17.88
C SER A 103 8.70 13.49 17.37
N ALA A 104 7.97 14.16 18.25
CA ALA A 104 7.15 15.33 17.89
C ALA A 104 7.93 16.47 17.20
N ALA A 105 9.25 16.60 17.47
CA ALA A 105 10.14 17.59 16.86
C ALA A 105 11.12 16.97 15.84
N GLY A 106 11.04 15.67 15.63
CA GLY A 106 11.92 14.92 14.73
C GLY A 106 11.51 15.04 13.26
N ARG A 107 12.42 14.63 12.38
CA ARG A 107 12.15 14.66 10.94
C ARG A 107 11.08 13.65 10.50
N GLN A 108 10.81 12.62 11.29
CA GLN A 108 9.76 11.63 11.09
C GLN A 108 8.57 11.85 12.06
N ALA A 109 8.28 13.11 12.40
CA ALA A 109 7.19 13.47 13.30
C ALA A 109 5.82 13.01 12.76
N PHE A 110 5.61 13.02 11.45
CA PHE A 110 4.40 12.51 10.83
C PHE A 110 4.22 11.00 11.08
N ASP A 111 5.26 10.21 10.80
CA ASP A 111 5.20 8.76 10.99
C ASP A 111 5.00 8.40 12.47
N TRP A 112 5.69 9.12 13.38
CA TRP A 112 5.55 8.97 14.82
C TRP A 112 4.12 9.21 15.31
N ASP A 113 3.49 10.31 14.88
CA ASP A 113 2.12 10.67 15.26
C ASP A 113 1.09 9.75 14.62
N TYR A 114 1.27 9.46 13.33
CA TYR A 114 0.37 8.58 12.57
C TYR A 114 0.31 7.17 13.15
N MET A 115 1.45 6.55 13.39
CA MET A 115 1.52 5.20 13.94
C MET A 115 0.95 5.15 15.37
N ALA A 116 1.26 6.15 16.21
CA ALA A 116 0.66 6.24 17.54
C ALA A 116 -0.87 6.37 17.49
N SER A 117 -1.38 7.19 16.57
CA SER A 117 -2.82 7.42 16.40
C SER A 117 -3.54 6.18 15.87
N VAL A 118 -2.99 5.53 14.86
CA VAL A 118 -3.60 4.36 14.19
C VAL A 118 -3.62 3.15 15.12
N PHE A 119 -2.52 2.89 15.82
CA PHE A 119 -2.43 1.73 16.72
C PHE A 119 -2.97 2.00 18.13
N GLU A 120 -3.38 3.24 18.45
CA GLU A 120 -3.88 3.67 19.78
C GLU A 120 -2.85 3.36 20.90
N HIS A 121 -1.56 3.43 20.58
CA HIS A 121 -0.44 3.23 21.48
C HIS A 121 0.61 4.32 21.31
N PRO A 122 1.32 4.73 22.38
CA PRO A 122 2.50 5.57 22.23
C PRO A 122 3.50 4.92 21.29
N PHE A 123 4.06 5.70 20.36
CA PHE A 123 5.12 5.21 19.49
C PHE A 123 6.46 5.26 20.23
N GLU A 124 7.23 4.16 20.20
CA GLU A 124 8.48 4.02 20.92
C GLU A 124 9.56 3.35 20.05
N ILE A 125 10.81 3.81 20.21
CA ILE A 125 12.01 3.11 19.72
C ILE A 125 12.83 2.64 20.90
N VAL A 126 13.09 1.33 20.97
CA VAL A 126 13.69 0.66 22.11
C VAL A 126 15.01 0.01 21.72
N ALA A 127 16.11 0.42 22.38
CA ALA A 127 17.38 -0.31 22.31
C ALA A 127 17.28 -1.60 23.13
N CYS A 128 17.74 -2.72 22.58
CA CYS A 128 17.68 -4.02 23.27
C CYS A 128 18.88 -4.90 22.90
N GLY A 129 19.17 -5.90 23.74
CA GLY A 129 20.24 -6.86 23.47
C GLY A 129 19.87 -7.91 22.41
N LYS A 130 18.58 -8.19 22.25
CA LYS A 130 18.01 -9.09 21.24
C LYS A 130 16.59 -8.61 20.94
N VAL A 131 16.21 -8.53 19.67
CA VAL A 131 14.83 -8.23 19.25
C VAL A 131 13.89 -9.36 19.64
N PRO A 132 12.58 -9.07 19.83
CA PRO A 132 11.56 -10.12 19.96
C PRO A 132 11.58 -11.08 18.77
N GLU A 133 11.11 -12.30 19.01
CA GLU A 133 10.97 -13.29 17.93
C GLU A 133 9.87 -12.87 16.96
N GLU A 134 10.09 -13.17 15.68
CA GLU A 134 9.08 -12.93 14.66
C GLU A 134 7.79 -13.67 15.00
N SER A 135 6.69 -12.96 14.98
CA SER A 135 5.36 -13.48 15.28
C SER A 135 4.34 -12.91 14.31
N SER A 136 3.70 -13.78 13.57
CA SER A 136 2.52 -13.47 12.77
C SER A 136 1.38 -14.37 13.23
N ASP A 137 0.20 -13.80 13.46
CA ASP A 137 -1.04 -14.57 13.61
C ASP A 137 -1.88 -14.35 12.34
N PRO A 138 -1.61 -15.08 11.27
CA PRO A 138 -2.35 -14.97 10.05
C PRO A 138 -3.72 -15.62 10.26
N LYS A 139 -4.71 -14.78 10.57
CA LYS A 139 -6.10 -15.24 10.50
C LYS A 139 -6.37 -15.70 9.07
N ALA A 140 -7.12 -16.78 8.91
CA ALA A 140 -7.57 -17.23 7.60
C ALA A 140 -8.62 -16.22 7.07
N ILE A 141 -8.14 -15.15 6.45
CA ILE A 141 -8.97 -14.07 5.90
C ILE A 141 -8.96 -14.20 4.37
N GLY A 142 -10.13 -14.45 3.80
CA GLY A 142 -10.34 -14.50 2.35
C GLY A 142 -10.55 -15.91 1.78
N ARG A 143 -11.13 -15.95 0.57
CA ARG A 143 -11.44 -17.17 -0.20
C ARG A 143 -12.51 -18.09 0.38
N HIS A 144 -13.26 -17.63 1.39
CA HIS A 144 -14.39 -18.36 1.93
C HIS A 144 -15.62 -18.11 1.05
N LEU A 145 -16.12 -19.13 0.36
CA LEU A 145 -17.20 -18.97 -0.63
C LEU A 145 -18.46 -19.74 -0.26
N ASP A 146 -18.46 -20.55 0.78
CA ASP A 146 -19.62 -21.32 1.24
C ASP A 146 -20.68 -20.44 1.93
N GLY A 147 -21.96 -20.81 1.79
CA GLY A 147 -23.09 -20.15 2.45
C GLY A 147 -23.57 -18.87 1.75
N CYS A 148 -24.39 -18.10 2.47
CA CYS A 148 -25.01 -16.86 2.00
C CYS A 148 -24.22 -15.66 2.56
N ARG A 149 -23.51 -14.93 1.70
CA ARG A 149 -22.54 -13.89 2.07
C ARG A 149 -22.88 -12.54 1.46
N ILE A 150 -22.67 -11.47 2.20
CA ILE A 150 -22.72 -10.12 1.66
C ILE A 150 -21.29 -9.60 1.54
N GLY A 151 -20.97 -9.04 0.36
CA GLY A 151 -19.76 -8.24 0.15
C GLY A 151 -20.13 -6.79 -0.11
N PHE A 152 -19.61 -5.89 0.69
CA PHE A 152 -19.84 -4.46 0.58
C PHE A 152 -18.50 -3.75 0.26
N ASP A 153 -18.50 -2.95 -0.82
CA ASP A 153 -17.35 -2.14 -1.24
C ASP A 153 -17.71 -0.66 -1.10
N ALA A 154 -17.13 -0.01 -0.11
CA ALA A 154 -17.36 1.40 0.22
C ALA A 154 -16.37 2.28 -0.51
N GLY A 155 -16.68 2.66 -1.74
CA GLY A 155 -15.88 3.60 -2.55
C GLY A 155 -16.12 5.07 -2.19
N GLY A 156 -15.26 5.94 -2.71
CA GLY A 156 -15.31 7.38 -2.43
C GLY A 156 -16.38 8.16 -3.22
N SER A 157 -16.95 7.60 -4.30
CA SER A 157 -17.97 8.19 -5.16
C SER A 157 -19.20 7.31 -5.32
N ASP A 158 -19.05 6.03 -5.13
CA ASP A 158 -20.08 5.03 -5.22
C ASP A 158 -19.84 3.96 -4.14
N ARG A 159 -20.90 3.23 -3.81
CA ARG A 159 -20.85 2.05 -2.96
C ARG A 159 -21.40 0.87 -3.73
N LYS A 160 -20.77 -0.28 -3.63
CA LYS A 160 -21.17 -1.52 -4.28
C LYS A 160 -21.50 -2.57 -3.26
N VAL A 161 -22.55 -3.34 -3.50
CA VAL A 161 -22.90 -4.47 -2.65
C VAL A 161 -23.23 -5.67 -3.52
N SER A 162 -22.81 -6.85 -3.09
CA SER A 162 -23.16 -8.12 -3.74
C SER A 162 -23.72 -9.11 -2.73
N ALA A 163 -24.77 -9.82 -3.14
CA ALA A 163 -25.25 -11.03 -2.49
C ALA A 163 -24.62 -12.24 -3.19
N VAL A 164 -23.96 -13.10 -2.43
CA VAL A 164 -23.21 -14.25 -2.94
C VAL A 164 -23.71 -15.51 -2.23
N ILE A 165 -24.10 -16.53 -2.99
CA ILE A 165 -24.52 -17.83 -2.47
C ILE A 165 -23.58 -18.91 -3.01
N ASP A 166 -22.88 -19.59 -2.12
CA ASP A 166 -21.92 -20.64 -2.44
C ASP A 166 -20.92 -20.23 -3.55
N GLY A 167 -20.44 -18.98 -3.47
CA GLY A 167 -19.45 -18.40 -4.39
C GLY A 167 -20.03 -17.74 -5.65
N GLU A 168 -21.35 -17.90 -5.92
CA GLU A 168 -22.01 -17.32 -7.08
C GLU A 168 -22.71 -16.00 -6.71
N PRO A 169 -22.39 -14.88 -7.37
CA PRO A 169 -23.09 -13.62 -7.15
C PRO A 169 -24.51 -13.70 -7.73
N VAL A 170 -25.52 -13.66 -6.85
CA VAL A 170 -26.93 -13.69 -7.23
C VAL A 170 -27.55 -12.31 -7.37
N PHE A 171 -26.92 -11.29 -6.81
CA PHE A 171 -27.29 -9.88 -6.91
C PHE A 171 -26.08 -8.99 -6.76
N SER A 172 -26.08 -7.85 -7.48
CA SER A 172 -25.11 -6.77 -7.29
C SER A 172 -25.78 -5.44 -7.59
N GLU A 173 -25.49 -4.45 -6.76
CA GLU A 173 -25.98 -3.08 -6.90
C GLU A 173 -24.84 -2.09 -6.71
N GLU A 174 -24.87 -1.00 -7.49
CA GLU A 174 -23.97 0.14 -7.35
C GLU A 174 -24.80 1.42 -7.18
N VAL A 175 -24.52 2.18 -6.12
CA VAL A 175 -25.24 3.39 -5.78
C VAL A 175 -24.25 4.53 -5.56
N VAL A 176 -24.46 5.64 -6.27
CA VAL A 176 -23.70 6.88 -6.07
C VAL A 176 -23.99 7.44 -4.68
N TRP A 177 -22.93 7.81 -3.95
CA TRP A 177 -22.99 8.48 -2.66
C TRP A 177 -21.87 9.50 -2.52
N PHE A 178 -21.91 10.33 -1.48
CA PHE A 178 -20.97 11.45 -1.31
C PHE A 178 -20.35 11.45 0.09
N PRO A 179 -19.62 10.39 0.49
CA PRO A 179 -19.14 10.24 1.86
C PRO A 179 -18.08 11.30 2.23
N LYS A 180 -17.19 11.64 1.29
CA LYS A 180 -16.05 12.54 1.54
C LYS A 180 -16.42 13.98 1.85
N ILE A 181 -17.63 14.41 1.50
CA ILE A 181 -18.11 15.78 1.71
C ILE A 181 -19.19 15.87 2.81
N ASN A 182 -19.61 14.74 3.37
CA ASN A 182 -20.56 14.70 4.48
C ASN A 182 -19.84 14.68 5.82
N SER A 183 -20.28 15.54 6.75
CA SER A 183 -19.77 15.62 8.12
C SER A 183 -20.63 14.85 9.13
N ASP A 184 -21.80 14.36 8.72
CA ASP A 184 -22.72 13.61 9.57
C ASP A 184 -22.43 12.11 9.48
N PRO A 185 -21.97 11.44 10.55
CA PRO A 185 -21.74 10.01 10.54
C PRO A 185 -23.01 9.18 10.33
N ASP A 186 -24.19 9.70 10.62
CA ASP A 186 -25.44 8.98 10.40
C ASP A 186 -25.77 8.84 8.91
N TYR A 187 -25.35 9.80 8.05
CA TYR A 187 -25.39 9.65 6.59
C TYR A 187 -24.62 8.40 6.09
N HIS A 188 -23.42 8.19 6.64
CA HIS A 188 -22.58 7.06 6.29
C HIS A 188 -23.21 5.75 6.81
N TYR A 189 -23.66 5.75 8.06
CA TYR A 189 -24.29 4.59 8.69
C TYR A 189 -25.54 4.14 7.91
N ASP A 190 -26.45 5.05 7.59
CA ASP A 190 -27.66 4.76 6.83
C ASP A 190 -27.36 4.24 5.42
N GLY A 191 -26.32 4.80 4.79
CA GLY A 191 -25.81 4.33 3.51
C GLY A 191 -25.34 2.88 3.56
N ILE A 192 -24.54 2.52 4.56
CA ILE A 192 -24.04 1.16 4.77
C ILE A 192 -25.23 0.20 5.03
N VAL A 193 -26.07 0.52 6.00
CA VAL A 193 -27.25 -0.32 6.35
C VAL A 193 -28.18 -0.52 5.17
N SER A 194 -28.44 0.53 4.37
CA SER A 194 -29.25 0.43 3.16
C SER A 194 -28.69 -0.58 2.15
N ALA A 195 -27.38 -0.52 1.90
CA ALA A 195 -26.73 -1.46 0.97
C ALA A 195 -26.77 -2.91 1.51
N LEU A 196 -26.48 -3.11 2.80
CA LEU A 196 -26.52 -4.43 3.43
C LEU A 196 -27.92 -5.05 3.35
N LYS A 197 -28.97 -4.27 3.62
CA LYS A 197 -30.38 -4.73 3.51
C LYS A 197 -30.77 -5.05 2.07
N SER A 198 -30.38 -4.21 1.09
CA SER A 198 -30.65 -4.46 -0.33
C SER A 198 -30.08 -5.82 -0.78
N ALA A 199 -28.85 -6.14 -0.41
CA ALA A 199 -28.27 -7.44 -0.74
C ALA A 199 -28.98 -8.61 -0.01
N ALA A 200 -29.34 -8.43 1.27
CA ALA A 200 -29.99 -9.47 2.07
C ALA A 200 -31.36 -9.92 1.51
N GLU A 201 -32.10 -9.01 0.83
CA GLU A 201 -33.39 -9.34 0.19
C GLU A 201 -33.29 -10.40 -0.90
N HIS A 202 -32.06 -10.65 -1.43
CA HIS A 202 -31.81 -11.59 -2.52
C HIS A 202 -31.29 -12.96 -2.05
N MET A 203 -31.28 -13.23 -0.74
CA MET A 203 -30.82 -14.51 -0.20
C MET A 203 -31.71 -14.96 0.97
N PRO A 204 -31.78 -16.28 1.26
CA PRO A 204 -32.70 -16.80 2.29
C PRO A 204 -32.25 -16.45 3.73
N ARG A 205 -30.98 -16.13 3.94
CA ARG A 205 -30.35 -15.75 5.19
C ARG A 205 -29.02 -15.04 4.93
N VAL A 206 -28.39 -14.49 5.94
CA VAL A 206 -27.02 -13.95 5.88
C VAL A 206 -26.16 -14.76 6.85
N ASP A 207 -25.11 -15.41 6.34
CA ASP A 207 -24.19 -16.24 7.13
C ASP A 207 -22.89 -15.49 7.45
N ALA A 208 -22.50 -14.49 6.63
CA ALA A 208 -21.30 -13.69 6.84
C ALA A 208 -21.34 -12.38 6.04
N VAL A 209 -20.59 -11.37 6.51
CA VAL A 209 -20.46 -10.06 5.85
C VAL A 209 -19.00 -9.65 5.73
N GLY A 210 -18.52 -9.39 4.50
CA GLY A 210 -17.21 -8.82 4.26
C GLY A 210 -17.31 -7.40 3.72
N VAL A 211 -16.43 -6.53 4.21
CA VAL A 211 -16.38 -5.10 3.84
C VAL A 211 -15.02 -4.77 3.27
N SER A 212 -15.02 -4.15 2.10
CA SER A 212 -13.90 -3.46 1.45
C SER A 212 -14.09 -1.96 1.62
N SER A 213 -13.11 -1.25 2.14
CA SER A 213 -13.21 0.21 2.28
C SER A 213 -11.83 0.85 2.33
N ALA A 214 -11.72 2.06 1.73
CA ALA A 214 -10.48 2.85 1.76
C ALA A 214 -10.18 3.29 3.19
N GLY A 215 -8.98 2.96 3.69
CA GLY A 215 -8.53 3.35 5.03
C GLY A 215 -7.79 2.26 5.77
N VAL A 216 -7.44 2.55 7.02
CA VAL A 216 -6.76 1.63 7.93
C VAL A 216 -7.76 1.01 8.89
N TYR A 217 -7.76 -0.30 8.95
CA TYR A 217 -8.68 -1.10 9.78
C TYR A 217 -7.87 -2.01 10.71
N ILE A 218 -8.16 -1.94 12.02
CA ILE A 218 -7.57 -2.81 13.04
C ILE A 218 -8.71 -3.44 13.82
N ASP A 219 -8.74 -4.76 13.88
CA ASP A 219 -9.82 -5.53 14.52
C ASP A 219 -11.23 -5.08 14.07
N ASN A 220 -11.39 -4.88 12.75
CA ASN A 220 -12.61 -4.39 12.08
C ASN A 220 -13.01 -2.94 12.41
N ARG A 221 -12.21 -2.21 13.19
CA ARG A 221 -12.45 -0.82 13.55
C ARG A 221 -11.79 0.12 12.54
N THR A 222 -12.47 1.19 12.21
CA THR A 222 -11.95 2.26 11.34
C THR A 222 -10.99 3.14 12.11
N MET A 223 -9.69 3.05 11.83
CA MET A 223 -8.68 3.86 12.52
C MET A 223 -8.41 5.17 11.78
N ASN A 224 -8.35 5.11 10.46
CA ASN A 224 -8.25 6.28 9.57
C ASN A 224 -8.88 5.92 8.23
N ALA A 225 -9.72 6.80 7.66
CA ALA A 225 -10.32 6.54 6.36
C ALA A 225 -10.74 7.83 5.65
N SER A 226 -10.39 7.92 4.38
CA SER A 226 -10.68 9.09 3.53
C SER A 226 -12.18 9.33 3.29
N LEU A 227 -13.04 8.34 3.54
CA LEU A 227 -14.49 8.47 3.43
C LEU A 227 -15.08 9.41 4.48
N PHE A 228 -14.42 9.58 5.62
CA PHE A 228 -14.90 10.33 6.79
C PHE A 228 -14.14 11.62 7.05
N LEU A 229 -13.45 12.18 6.03
CA LEU A 229 -12.59 13.37 6.18
C LEU A 229 -13.29 14.61 6.74
N GLN A 230 -14.58 14.75 6.51
CA GLN A 230 -15.35 15.89 6.99
C GLN A 230 -16.01 15.65 8.35
N VAL A 231 -15.97 14.42 8.87
CA VAL A 231 -16.52 14.09 10.19
C VAL A 231 -15.61 14.67 11.28
N PRO A 232 -16.13 15.50 12.19
CA PRO A 232 -15.37 16.00 13.32
C PRO A 232 -14.78 14.87 14.17
N LYS A 233 -13.57 15.10 14.72
CA LYS A 233 -12.80 14.05 15.42
C LYS A 233 -13.55 13.40 16.57
N ASP A 234 -14.29 14.19 17.37
CA ASP A 234 -15.10 13.69 18.47
C ASP A 234 -16.24 12.78 18.01
N LEU A 235 -16.88 13.10 16.89
CA LEU A 235 -17.90 12.26 16.25
C LEU A 235 -17.26 11.04 15.56
N PHE A 236 -16.08 11.20 14.99
CA PHE A 236 -15.32 10.07 14.43
C PHE A 236 -15.02 9.04 15.53
N ASP A 237 -14.44 9.48 16.64
CA ASP A 237 -14.10 8.60 17.76
C ASP A 237 -15.34 7.94 18.40
N ALA A 238 -16.48 8.66 18.47
CA ALA A 238 -17.70 8.16 19.08
C ALA A 238 -18.58 7.29 18.19
N LYS A 239 -18.60 7.55 16.87
CA LYS A 239 -19.58 6.95 15.94
C LYS A 239 -18.98 6.24 14.75
N VAL A 240 -17.77 6.62 14.28
CA VAL A 240 -17.19 6.09 13.03
C VAL A 240 -16.26 4.92 13.28
N LYS A 241 -15.51 4.92 14.38
CA LYS A 241 -14.57 3.82 14.67
C LYS A 241 -15.22 2.44 14.55
N ASP A 242 -16.43 2.29 15.05
CA ASP A 242 -17.18 1.02 15.04
C ASP A 242 -18.35 1.04 14.04
N ILE A 243 -18.32 1.90 13.01
CA ILE A 243 -19.48 2.13 12.13
C ILE A 243 -19.90 0.87 11.37
N TYR A 244 -18.94 0.12 10.82
CA TYR A 244 -19.21 -1.13 10.09
C TYR A 244 -19.67 -2.23 11.05
N ILE A 245 -19.03 -2.35 12.20
CA ILE A 245 -19.40 -3.30 13.26
C ILE A 245 -20.86 -3.09 13.65
N ARG A 246 -21.22 -1.85 14.00
CA ARG A 246 -22.60 -1.50 14.38
C ARG A 246 -23.59 -1.74 13.24
N ALA A 247 -23.28 -1.29 12.02
CA ALA A 247 -24.16 -1.48 10.88
C ALA A 247 -24.47 -2.96 10.61
N ILE A 248 -23.49 -3.84 10.76
CA ILE A 248 -23.65 -5.27 10.57
C ILE A 248 -24.41 -5.89 11.74
N THR A 249 -23.99 -5.64 12.97
CA THR A 249 -24.60 -6.25 14.16
C THR A 249 -26.03 -5.78 14.43
N ASP A 250 -26.32 -4.50 14.18
CA ASP A 250 -27.69 -3.96 14.29
C ASP A 250 -28.62 -4.52 13.21
N THR A 251 -28.08 -4.92 12.04
CA THR A 251 -28.89 -5.42 10.92
C THR A 251 -29.07 -6.94 10.95
N PHE A 252 -28.02 -7.70 11.30
CA PHE A 252 -28.01 -9.16 11.19
C PHE A 252 -27.73 -9.91 12.48
N GLY A 253 -27.44 -9.19 13.58
CA GLY A 253 -27.04 -9.80 14.85
C GLY A 253 -25.61 -10.34 14.81
N ASP A 254 -25.38 -11.48 15.46
CA ASP A 254 -24.06 -12.10 15.61
C ASP A 254 -23.70 -12.97 14.41
N VAL A 255 -23.36 -12.34 13.29
CA VAL A 255 -22.81 -13.02 12.09
C VAL A 255 -21.33 -12.73 11.97
N PRO A 256 -20.48 -13.66 11.48
CA PRO A 256 -19.09 -13.40 11.17
C PRO A 256 -18.92 -12.23 10.20
N TYR A 257 -17.99 -11.32 10.49
CA TYR A 257 -17.67 -10.21 9.61
C TYR A 257 -16.18 -9.87 9.62
N ILE A 258 -15.69 -9.34 8.50
CA ILE A 258 -14.35 -8.78 8.35
C ILE A 258 -14.45 -7.45 7.59
N VAL A 259 -13.75 -6.44 8.10
CA VAL A 259 -13.53 -5.15 7.43
C VAL A 259 -12.06 -5.06 7.05
N ALA A 260 -11.78 -4.87 5.76
CA ALA A 260 -10.42 -4.80 5.22
C ALA A 260 -10.21 -3.56 4.33
N ASN A 261 -8.96 -3.18 4.15
CA ASN A 261 -8.56 -2.12 3.22
C ASN A 261 -8.94 -2.51 1.78
N ASP A 262 -9.38 -1.53 0.98
CA ASP A 262 -9.79 -1.74 -0.41
C ASP A 262 -8.63 -2.20 -1.32
N GLY A 263 -7.39 -1.81 -1.04
CA GLY A 263 -6.19 -2.32 -1.70
C GLY A 263 -6.00 -3.82 -1.46
N ASP A 264 -6.14 -4.28 -0.21
CA ASP A 264 -6.04 -5.69 0.15
C ASP A 264 -7.13 -6.53 -0.53
N VAL A 265 -8.38 -6.02 -0.54
CA VAL A 265 -9.49 -6.70 -1.20
C VAL A 265 -9.32 -6.72 -2.72
N SER A 266 -8.75 -5.67 -3.30
CA SER A 266 -8.39 -5.64 -4.73
C SER A 266 -7.31 -6.66 -5.06
N ALA A 267 -6.27 -6.79 -4.22
CA ALA A 267 -5.24 -7.82 -4.38
C ALA A 267 -5.82 -9.22 -4.24
N LEU A 268 -6.75 -9.44 -3.29
CA LEU A 268 -7.46 -10.71 -3.14
C LEU A 268 -8.30 -11.04 -4.38
N ALA A 269 -9.07 -10.08 -4.91
CA ALA A 269 -9.81 -10.25 -6.15
C ALA A 269 -8.89 -10.62 -7.32
N GLY A 270 -7.75 -9.95 -7.40
CA GLY A 270 -6.69 -10.24 -8.37
C GLY A 270 -6.14 -11.66 -8.24
N ALA A 271 -5.79 -12.06 -7.04
CA ALA A 271 -5.30 -13.40 -6.73
C ALA A 271 -6.34 -14.50 -7.05
N MET A 272 -7.62 -14.25 -6.75
CA MET A 272 -8.73 -15.16 -7.10
C MET A 272 -8.92 -15.25 -8.63
N ASN A 273 -8.79 -14.15 -9.35
CA ASN A 273 -8.90 -14.14 -10.82
C ASN A 273 -7.72 -14.84 -11.50
N LEU A 274 -6.50 -14.68 -10.97
CA LEU A 274 -5.31 -15.41 -11.43
C LEU A 274 -5.35 -16.90 -11.07
N GLY A 275 -6.06 -17.27 -10.01
CA GLY A 275 -6.00 -18.61 -9.42
C GLY A 275 -4.69 -18.86 -8.66
N GLU A 276 -3.98 -17.81 -8.25
CA GLU A 276 -2.65 -17.85 -7.65
C GLU A 276 -2.64 -17.20 -6.26
N ASN A 277 -1.59 -17.46 -5.49
CA ASN A 277 -1.29 -16.88 -4.18
C ASN A 277 0.00 -16.07 -4.25
N ASN A 278 0.36 -15.43 -3.15
CA ASN A 278 1.57 -14.63 -3.03
C ASN A 278 1.60 -13.47 -4.04
N VAL A 279 0.53 -12.67 -4.01
CA VAL A 279 0.23 -11.61 -4.98
C VAL A 279 0.34 -10.24 -4.32
N LEU A 280 1.19 -9.38 -4.86
CA LEU A 280 1.24 -7.95 -4.55
C LEU A 280 0.42 -7.20 -5.62
N GLY A 281 -0.65 -6.54 -5.21
CA GLY A 281 -1.45 -5.67 -6.08
C GLY A 281 -1.03 -4.22 -5.90
N ILE A 282 -0.67 -3.51 -6.98
CA ILE A 282 -0.31 -2.09 -6.95
C ILE A 282 -1.24 -1.32 -7.89
N ALA A 283 -1.99 -0.38 -7.34
CA ALA A 283 -2.88 0.50 -8.09
C ALA A 283 -2.29 1.92 -8.18
N MET A 284 -1.94 2.34 -9.40
CA MET A 284 -1.39 3.67 -9.70
C MET A 284 -2.52 4.58 -10.22
N GLY A 285 -3.03 5.44 -9.35
CA GLY A 285 -4.17 6.32 -9.66
C GLY A 285 -3.94 7.75 -9.21
N THR A 286 -4.91 8.31 -8.49
CA THR A 286 -4.77 9.61 -7.80
C THR A 286 -3.68 9.55 -6.73
N SER A 287 -3.59 8.40 -6.05
CA SER A 287 -2.51 8.01 -5.15
C SER A 287 -2.02 6.63 -5.57
N GLU A 288 -1.06 6.10 -4.85
CA GLU A 288 -0.67 4.69 -4.88
C GLU A 288 -1.49 3.96 -3.82
N ALA A 289 -2.13 2.84 -4.19
CA ALA A 289 -2.78 1.94 -3.26
C ALA A 289 -2.26 0.52 -3.47
N VAL A 290 -2.00 -0.17 -2.38
CA VAL A 290 -1.37 -1.49 -2.43
C VAL A 290 -2.11 -2.47 -1.54
N GLY A 291 -2.12 -3.73 -1.92
CA GLY A 291 -2.58 -4.83 -1.10
C GLY A 291 -1.73 -6.07 -1.32
N TYR A 292 -1.71 -6.95 -0.34
CA TYR A 292 -0.92 -8.16 -0.39
C TYR A 292 -1.69 -9.40 0.06
N VAL A 293 -1.62 -10.43 -0.76
CA VAL A 293 -2.12 -11.77 -0.44
C VAL A 293 -0.92 -12.70 -0.29
N ASP A 294 -0.80 -13.36 0.86
CA ASP A 294 0.34 -14.20 1.20
C ASP A 294 0.40 -15.52 0.41
N ALA A 295 1.42 -16.33 0.70
CA ALA A 295 1.63 -17.62 0.03
C ALA A 295 0.51 -18.65 0.30
N GLU A 296 -0.23 -18.48 1.39
CA GLU A 296 -1.39 -19.29 1.75
C GLU A 296 -2.71 -18.75 1.22
N GLY A 297 -2.67 -17.59 0.51
CA GLY A 297 -3.85 -16.96 -0.09
C GLY A 297 -4.66 -16.10 0.87
N ARG A 298 -4.05 -15.61 1.95
CA ARG A 298 -4.69 -14.82 3.01
C ARG A 298 -4.33 -13.36 2.91
N VAL A 299 -5.23 -12.50 3.33
CA VAL A 299 -4.97 -11.08 3.60
C VAL A 299 -4.25 -10.98 4.96
N THR A 300 -3.11 -10.32 4.99
CA THR A 300 -2.21 -10.30 6.15
C THR A 300 -2.61 -9.31 7.25
N GLY A 301 -3.46 -8.32 6.91
CA GLY A 301 -3.77 -7.20 7.80
C GLY A 301 -2.55 -6.30 8.04
N TRP A 302 -1.55 -6.32 7.18
CA TRP A 302 -0.46 -5.35 7.16
C TRP A 302 -0.98 -4.00 6.67
N LEU A 303 -0.22 -2.93 6.94
CA LEU A 303 -0.67 -1.58 6.58
C LEU A 303 -0.70 -1.38 5.06
N ASN A 304 0.29 -1.93 4.35
CA ASN A 304 0.44 -1.90 2.89
C ASN A 304 0.37 -0.50 2.25
N GLU A 305 0.76 0.55 2.99
CA GLU A 305 0.75 1.94 2.53
C GLU A 305 2.08 2.30 1.84
N LEU A 306 2.36 1.65 0.70
CA LEU A 306 3.60 1.86 -0.05
C LEU A 306 3.74 3.29 -0.60
N ALA A 307 2.64 4.04 -0.67
CA ALA A 307 2.63 5.46 -0.98
C ALA A 307 3.63 6.27 -0.13
N PHE A 308 3.89 5.85 1.12
CA PHE A 308 4.83 6.48 2.04
C PHE A 308 6.18 5.76 2.16
N VAL A 309 6.34 4.62 1.51
CA VAL A 309 7.62 3.88 1.49
C VAL A 309 8.63 4.63 0.61
N PRO A 310 9.86 4.88 1.10
CA PRO A 310 10.88 5.52 0.29
C PRO A 310 11.39 4.58 -0.82
N VAL A 311 11.48 5.11 -2.03
CA VAL A 311 11.96 4.40 -3.22
C VAL A 311 13.15 5.10 -3.88
N ASP A 312 13.35 6.38 -3.57
CA ASP A 312 14.42 7.22 -4.07
C ASP A 312 15.31 7.72 -2.93
N ALA A 313 16.60 7.41 -2.99
CA ALA A 313 17.60 7.85 -2.03
C ALA A 313 18.25 9.20 -2.41
N SER A 314 17.82 9.84 -3.48
CA SER A 314 18.34 11.15 -3.90
C SER A 314 18.04 12.21 -2.83
N PRO A 315 19.00 13.08 -2.46
CA PRO A 315 18.76 14.21 -1.57
C PRO A 315 17.82 15.26 -2.19
N ASP A 316 17.69 15.26 -3.53
CA ASP A 316 16.84 16.15 -4.29
C ASP A 316 15.52 15.47 -4.71
N ALA A 317 15.22 14.30 -4.13
CA ALA A 317 14.00 13.55 -4.41
C ALA A 317 12.73 14.38 -4.11
N MET A 318 11.67 14.10 -4.84
CA MET A 318 10.40 14.81 -4.68
C MET A 318 9.84 14.65 -3.27
N ARG A 319 9.41 15.78 -2.67
CA ARG A 319 8.79 15.78 -1.35
C ARG A 319 7.32 15.39 -1.44
N ASP A 320 6.90 14.52 -0.56
CA ASP A 320 5.49 14.25 -0.32
C ASP A 320 4.91 15.30 0.64
N GLU A 321 3.80 15.92 0.26
CA GLU A 321 3.20 17.03 1.01
C GLU A 321 2.52 16.56 2.30
N TRP A 322 2.16 15.29 2.40
CA TRP A 322 1.51 14.73 3.58
C TRP A 322 2.50 14.40 4.68
N SER A 323 3.47 13.55 4.37
CA SER A 323 4.47 13.13 5.35
C SER A 323 5.58 14.16 5.53
N GLY A 324 5.77 15.07 4.57
CA GLY A 324 6.89 15.99 4.52
C GLY A 324 8.23 15.31 4.20
N ASP A 325 8.25 14.00 3.98
CA ASP A 325 9.46 13.24 3.61
C ASP A 325 9.70 13.27 2.09
N ILE A 326 10.89 12.85 1.67
CA ILE A 326 11.31 12.84 0.27
C ILE A 326 11.44 11.41 -0.24
N GLY A 327 11.21 11.24 -1.55
CA GLY A 327 11.42 9.96 -2.22
C GLY A 327 10.36 8.91 -1.98
N CYS A 328 9.16 9.29 -1.49
CA CYS A 328 8.07 8.38 -1.19
C CYS A 328 7.35 7.88 -2.45
N GLY A 329 6.90 6.61 -2.45
CA GLY A 329 6.29 5.90 -3.57
C GLY A 329 5.20 6.66 -4.30
N VAL A 330 4.32 7.38 -3.58
CA VAL A 330 3.23 8.17 -4.18
C VAL A 330 3.71 9.15 -5.25
N LYS A 331 4.93 9.68 -5.13
CA LYS A 331 5.51 10.63 -6.11
C LYS A 331 6.09 9.95 -7.34
N TYR A 332 6.11 8.62 -7.37
CA TYR A 332 6.66 7.79 -8.44
C TYR A 332 5.61 6.87 -9.06
N PHE A 333 4.54 6.50 -8.31
CA PHE A 333 3.54 5.51 -8.70
C PHE A 333 2.10 6.03 -8.64
N SER A 334 1.92 7.33 -8.91
CA SER A 334 0.61 7.97 -9.06
C SER A 334 0.59 8.93 -10.24
N GLN A 335 -0.52 9.63 -10.45
CA GLN A 335 -0.61 10.72 -11.43
C GLN A 335 0.45 11.81 -11.22
N ASP A 336 0.96 11.96 -9.99
CA ASP A 336 2.00 12.95 -9.67
C ASP A 336 3.31 12.66 -10.41
N ALA A 337 3.65 11.39 -10.62
CA ALA A 337 4.83 11.00 -11.42
C ALA A 337 4.72 11.51 -12.86
N VAL A 338 3.55 11.36 -13.48
CA VAL A 338 3.30 11.84 -14.85
C VAL A 338 3.41 13.35 -14.92
N ILE A 339 2.82 14.05 -13.94
CA ILE A 339 2.84 15.52 -13.86
C ILE A 339 4.25 16.04 -13.61
N LYS A 340 5.01 15.41 -12.70
CA LYS A 340 6.41 15.74 -12.37
C LYS A 340 7.30 15.65 -13.59
N LEU A 341 7.14 14.60 -14.40
CA LEU A 341 8.01 14.33 -15.54
C LEU A 341 7.64 15.12 -16.81
N ALA A 342 6.42 15.65 -16.90
CA ALA A 342 5.95 16.37 -18.10
C ALA A 342 6.84 17.58 -18.48
N PRO A 343 7.26 18.48 -17.56
CA PRO A 343 8.15 19.59 -17.89
C PRO A 343 9.52 19.12 -18.40
N ALA A 344 10.09 18.05 -17.81
CA ALA A 344 11.36 17.48 -18.25
C ALA A 344 11.26 16.85 -19.66
N ALA A 345 10.07 16.36 -20.02
CA ALA A 345 9.77 15.88 -21.36
C ALA A 345 9.46 17.00 -22.37
N GLY A 346 9.44 18.27 -21.94
CA GLY A 346 9.04 19.42 -22.77
C GLY A 346 7.53 19.53 -22.98
N ILE A 347 6.72 18.92 -22.13
CA ILE A 347 5.25 19.00 -22.18
C ILE A 347 4.78 20.03 -21.16
N GLU A 348 4.19 21.13 -21.65
CA GLU A 348 3.53 22.13 -20.81
C GLU A 348 2.10 21.69 -20.52
N LEU A 349 1.78 21.56 -19.24
CA LEU A 349 0.45 21.26 -18.76
C LEU A 349 -0.24 22.52 -18.25
N ASP A 350 -1.46 22.78 -18.72
CA ASP A 350 -2.25 23.91 -18.25
C ASP A 350 -2.42 23.86 -16.73
N ALA A 351 -2.02 24.95 -16.06
CA ALA A 351 -2.06 25.07 -14.61
C ALA A 351 -3.49 24.99 -14.04
N SER A 352 -4.50 25.35 -14.83
CA SER A 352 -5.91 25.32 -14.43
C SER A 352 -6.50 23.92 -14.39
N LEU A 353 -5.87 22.94 -15.04
CA LEU A 353 -6.32 21.54 -15.05
C LEU A 353 -6.09 20.88 -13.69
N SER A 354 -7.07 20.08 -13.28
CA SER A 354 -6.90 19.17 -12.15
C SER A 354 -5.82 18.11 -12.44
N PRO A 355 -5.22 17.48 -11.42
CA PRO A 355 -4.22 16.41 -11.64
C PRO A 355 -4.74 15.28 -12.53
N ALA A 356 -6.01 14.89 -12.39
CA ALA A 356 -6.61 13.85 -13.24
C ALA A 356 -6.76 14.28 -14.71
N GLU A 357 -7.06 15.55 -14.96
CA GLU A 357 -7.11 16.10 -16.32
C GLU A 357 -5.72 16.23 -16.94
N LYS A 358 -4.72 16.60 -16.15
CA LYS A 358 -3.31 16.59 -16.59
C LYS A 358 -2.84 15.20 -17.00
N LEU A 359 -3.16 14.17 -16.21
CA LEU A 359 -2.90 12.79 -16.59
C LEU A 359 -3.55 12.44 -17.93
N LYS A 360 -4.85 12.75 -18.10
CA LYS A 360 -5.57 12.51 -19.37
C LYS A 360 -4.95 13.24 -20.55
N ALA A 361 -4.47 14.46 -20.34
CA ALA A 361 -3.79 15.22 -21.39
C ALA A 361 -2.51 14.51 -21.87
N VAL A 362 -1.69 13.99 -20.95
CA VAL A 362 -0.48 13.22 -21.30
C VAL A 362 -0.83 11.89 -21.94
N GLN A 363 -1.86 11.18 -21.45
CA GLN A 363 -2.35 9.94 -22.06
C GLN A 363 -2.79 10.16 -23.51
N LYS A 364 -3.52 11.23 -23.77
CA LYS A 364 -3.93 11.62 -25.12
C LYS A 364 -2.73 11.86 -26.05
N LEU A 365 -1.71 12.58 -25.59
CA LEU A 365 -0.48 12.79 -26.35
C LEU A 365 0.23 11.47 -26.65
N LEU A 366 0.24 10.53 -25.70
CA LEU A 366 0.79 9.20 -25.89
C LEU A 366 0.04 8.41 -26.97
N ASP A 367 -1.30 8.45 -26.95
CA ASP A 367 -2.15 7.77 -27.95
C ASP A 367 -1.98 8.39 -29.35
N GLU A 368 -1.67 9.68 -29.42
CA GLU A 368 -1.32 10.40 -30.66
C GLU A 368 0.12 10.13 -31.14
N GLY A 369 0.91 9.33 -30.39
CA GLY A 369 2.25 8.91 -30.78
C GLY A 369 3.37 9.87 -30.35
N SER A 370 3.13 10.71 -29.34
CA SER A 370 4.16 11.64 -28.80
C SER A 370 5.31 10.86 -28.16
N GLU A 371 6.52 11.01 -28.68
CA GLU A 371 7.75 10.47 -28.09
C GLU A 371 8.03 11.08 -26.71
N ALA A 372 7.72 12.36 -26.51
CA ALA A 372 7.88 13.03 -25.23
C ALA A 372 6.99 12.39 -24.14
N ALA A 373 5.73 12.08 -24.47
CA ALA A 373 4.85 11.37 -23.55
C ALA A 373 5.34 9.94 -23.27
N GLU A 374 5.85 9.23 -24.29
CA GLU A 374 6.41 7.87 -24.13
C GLU A 374 7.60 7.85 -23.16
N LYS A 375 8.49 8.85 -23.21
CA LYS A 375 9.61 8.99 -22.25
C LYS A 375 9.16 9.10 -20.80
N ILE A 376 8.00 9.73 -20.55
CA ILE A 376 7.41 9.79 -19.19
C ILE A 376 7.10 8.39 -18.68
N TYR A 377 6.37 7.60 -19.47
CA TYR A 377 5.98 6.25 -19.08
C TYR A 377 7.18 5.29 -18.98
N ARG A 378 8.18 5.44 -19.83
CA ARG A 378 9.45 4.70 -19.69
C ARG A 378 10.18 5.06 -18.40
N SER A 379 10.23 6.35 -18.01
CA SER A 379 10.85 6.76 -16.76
C SER A 379 10.13 6.17 -15.53
N ILE A 380 8.78 6.14 -15.55
CA ILE A 380 7.99 5.47 -14.52
C ILE A 380 8.27 3.96 -14.49
N GLY A 381 8.43 3.32 -15.65
CA GLY A 381 8.80 1.92 -15.74
C GLY A 381 10.18 1.62 -15.12
N VAL A 382 11.13 2.55 -15.26
CA VAL A 382 12.45 2.43 -14.59
C VAL A 382 12.28 2.50 -13.08
N TYR A 383 11.53 3.47 -12.56
CA TYR A 383 11.22 3.55 -11.13
C TYR A 383 10.61 2.24 -10.62
N LEU A 384 9.61 1.72 -11.34
CA LEU A 384 8.89 0.52 -10.95
C LEU A 384 9.81 -0.72 -10.91
N GLY A 385 10.67 -0.91 -11.92
CA GLY A 385 11.58 -2.05 -11.95
C GLY A 385 12.51 -2.09 -10.75
N HIS A 386 13.08 -0.96 -10.34
CA HIS A 386 13.89 -0.86 -9.13
C HIS A 386 13.08 -1.07 -7.85
N SER A 387 11.85 -0.54 -7.79
CA SER A 387 11.01 -0.63 -6.60
C SER A 387 10.40 -2.02 -6.41
N LEU A 388 10.06 -2.74 -7.48
CA LEU A 388 9.64 -4.14 -7.38
C LEU A 388 10.73 -5.03 -6.74
N ALA A 389 12.02 -4.76 -7.04
CA ALA A 389 13.12 -5.45 -6.38
C ALA A 389 13.23 -5.09 -4.89
N LEU A 390 13.02 -3.82 -4.52
CA LEU A 390 12.95 -3.41 -3.12
C LEU A 390 11.79 -4.12 -2.38
N TYR A 391 10.59 -4.05 -2.94
CA TYR A 391 9.39 -4.62 -2.34
C TYR A 391 9.47 -6.14 -2.23
N HIS A 392 10.04 -6.82 -3.24
CA HIS A 392 10.24 -8.26 -3.18
C HIS A 392 11.13 -8.68 -2.01
N GLY A 393 12.12 -7.87 -1.63
CA GLY A 393 12.96 -8.14 -0.46
C GLY A 393 12.18 -8.20 0.86
N TYR A 394 11.06 -7.48 0.98
CA TYR A 394 10.23 -7.46 2.20
C TYR A 394 9.04 -8.41 2.13
N TYR A 395 8.34 -8.49 1.01
CA TYR A 395 7.13 -9.29 0.85
C TYR A 395 7.40 -10.72 0.39
N GLY A 396 8.46 -10.96 -0.38
CA GLY A 396 8.71 -12.26 -1.01
C GLY A 396 7.64 -12.68 -2.01
N PHE A 397 6.88 -11.74 -2.59
CA PHE A 397 5.79 -12.02 -3.53
C PHE A 397 6.28 -12.73 -4.81
N LYS A 398 5.40 -13.52 -5.42
CA LYS A 398 5.63 -14.19 -6.71
C LYS A 398 4.97 -13.48 -7.88
N PHE A 399 3.82 -12.86 -7.64
CA PHE A 399 3.05 -12.17 -8.66
C PHE A 399 2.87 -10.71 -8.28
N ALA A 400 3.11 -9.80 -9.24
CA ALA A 400 2.80 -8.38 -9.10
C ALA A 400 1.71 -7.99 -10.09
N GLN A 401 0.53 -7.61 -9.60
CA GLN A 401 -0.55 -7.09 -10.44
C GLN A 401 -0.57 -5.57 -10.43
N LEU A 402 -0.41 -4.96 -11.59
CA LEU A 402 -0.30 -3.53 -11.77
C LEU A 402 -1.57 -2.98 -12.42
N GLN A 403 -2.24 -2.05 -11.78
CA GLN A 403 -3.52 -1.50 -12.23
C GLN A 403 -3.63 0.00 -11.96
N GLY A 404 -4.77 0.58 -12.25
CA GLY A 404 -5.07 1.99 -12.03
C GLY A 404 -4.94 2.85 -13.28
N ARG A 405 -5.33 4.13 -13.16
CA ARG A 405 -5.44 5.02 -14.34
C ARG A 405 -4.11 5.28 -15.03
N VAL A 406 -3.00 5.32 -14.30
CA VAL A 406 -1.66 5.49 -14.89
C VAL A 406 -1.28 4.28 -15.73
N MET A 407 -1.75 3.10 -15.34
CA MET A 407 -1.49 1.82 -16.01
C MET A 407 -2.48 1.51 -17.13
N SER A 408 -3.40 2.41 -17.46
CA SER A 408 -4.39 2.16 -18.52
C SER A 408 -3.82 2.36 -19.93
N GLY A 409 -4.21 1.49 -20.86
CA GLY A 409 -3.85 1.55 -22.27
C GLY A 409 -2.35 1.39 -22.50
N ARG A 410 -1.85 1.98 -23.59
CA ARG A 410 -0.44 1.88 -24.02
C ARG A 410 0.56 2.30 -22.94
N GLY A 411 0.17 3.23 -22.05
CA GLY A 411 1.04 3.68 -20.95
C GLY A 411 1.41 2.54 -20.00
N GLY A 412 0.43 1.71 -19.63
CA GLY A 412 0.64 0.54 -18.77
C GLY A 412 1.58 -0.49 -19.41
N ASP A 413 1.42 -0.77 -20.71
CA ASP A 413 2.30 -1.69 -21.44
C ASP A 413 3.76 -1.19 -21.42
N ILE A 414 3.98 0.11 -21.69
CA ILE A 414 5.33 0.72 -21.66
C ILE A 414 5.96 0.63 -20.27
N ILE A 415 5.20 0.96 -19.21
CA ILE A 415 5.69 0.86 -17.84
C ILE A 415 6.08 -0.58 -17.51
N LEU A 416 5.20 -1.54 -17.78
CA LEU A 416 5.43 -2.95 -17.48
C LEU A 416 6.64 -3.51 -18.23
N ASP A 417 6.74 -3.28 -19.54
CA ASP A 417 7.84 -3.78 -20.37
C ASP A 417 9.18 -3.18 -19.91
N THR A 418 9.19 -1.88 -19.59
CA THR A 418 10.39 -1.21 -19.07
C THR A 418 10.79 -1.75 -17.71
N ALA A 419 9.83 -1.94 -16.80
CA ALA A 419 10.10 -2.49 -15.47
C ALA A 419 10.68 -3.91 -15.55
N LYS A 420 10.14 -4.76 -16.42
CA LYS A 420 10.68 -6.11 -16.67
C LYS A 420 12.11 -6.06 -17.23
N ALA A 421 12.40 -5.13 -18.12
CA ALA A 421 13.75 -4.95 -18.67
C ALA A 421 14.75 -4.51 -17.57
N VAL A 422 14.36 -3.57 -16.71
CA VAL A 422 15.18 -3.14 -15.55
C VAL A 422 15.42 -4.30 -14.59
N LEU A 423 14.39 -5.06 -14.25
CA LEU A 423 14.52 -6.25 -13.38
C LEU A 423 15.51 -7.24 -13.98
N ALA A 424 15.39 -7.56 -15.26
CA ALA A 424 16.27 -8.52 -15.94
C ALA A 424 17.74 -8.07 -15.96
N ASP A 425 18.01 -6.76 -16.12
CA ASP A 425 19.37 -6.21 -16.22
C ASP A 425 20.02 -5.92 -14.87
N GLU A 426 19.25 -5.47 -13.89
CA GLU A 426 19.76 -5.02 -12.58
C GLU A 426 19.57 -6.05 -11.45
N TYR A 427 18.50 -6.88 -11.53
CA TYR A 427 18.08 -7.81 -10.49
C TYR A 427 17.65 -9.17 -11.08
N PRO A 428 18.55 -9.89 -11.77
CA PRO A 428 18.19 -11.11 -12.51
C PRO A 428 17.60 -12.22 -11.62
N GLU A 429 17.98 -12.28 -10.35
CA GLU A 429 17.41 -13.21 -9.37
C GLU A 429 15.95 -12.88 -9.06
N VAL A 430 15.60 -11.60 -8.93
CA VAL A 430 14.21 -11.16 -8.71
C VAL A 430 13.39 -11.34 -9.99
N ALA A 431 13.96 -11.00 -11.15
CA ALA A 431 13.31 -11.18 -12.45
C ALA A 431 12.90 -12.65 -12.72
N GLN A 432 13.63 -13.62 -12.16
CA GLN A 432 13.30 -15.04 -12.25
C GLN A 432 12.29 -15.47 -11.21
N ALA A 433 12.20 -14.77 -10.08
CA ALA A 433 11.34 -15.12 -8.95
C ALA A 433 9.92 -14.57 -9.07
N ILE A 434 9.73 -13.47 -9.82
CA ILE A 434 8.44 -12.78 -9.89
C ILE A 434 7.89 -12.72 -11.32
N ASP A 435 6.55 -12.71 -11.42
CA ASP A 435 5.83 -12.37 -12.66
C ASP A 435 4.99 -11.10 -12.42
N ALA A 436 5.31 -10.04 -13.17
CA ALA A 436 4.57 -8.78 -13.15
C ALA A 436 3.63 -8.71 -14.36
N SER A 437 2.38 -8.34 -14.15
CA SER A 437 1.35 -8.33 -15.19
C SER A 437 0.31 -7.24 -14.99
N LEU A 438 -0.38 -6.89 -16.07
CA LEU A 438 -1.63 -6.13 -16.04
C LEU A 438 -2.82 -7.09 -15.89
N PRO A 439 -3.91 -6.70 -15.21
CA PRO A 439 -5.09 -7.52 -15.12
C PRO A 439 -5.71 -7.77 -16.50
N ASP A 440 -6.10 -9.01 -16.77
CA ASP A 440 -6.95 -9.30 -17.93
C ASP A 440 -8.40 -8.96 -17.60
N GLU A 441 -8.87 -7.79 -18.04
CA GLU A 441 -10.25 -7.35 -17.82
C GLU A 441 -11.31 -8.28 -18.43
N LYS A 442 -10.95 -9.02 -19.48
CA LYS A 442 -11.87 -9.97 -20.14
C LYS A 442 -11.99 -11.27 -19.37
N ALA A 443 -10.96 -11.66 -18.63
CA ALA A 443 -10.96 -12.85 -17.77
C ALA A 443 -11.48 -12.56 -16.35
N ARG A 444 -11.82 -11.30 -16.04
CA ARG A 444 -12.24 -10.87 -14.70
C ARG A 444 -13.57 -11.50 -14.30
N ARG A 445 -13.52 -12.50 -13.42
CA ARG A 445 -14.71 -13.22 -12.90
C ARG A 445 -15.13 -12.75 -11.51
N VAL A 446 -14.18 -12.28 -10.72
CA VAL A 446 -14.38 -11.85 -9.34
C VAL A 446 -14.22 -10.34 -9.24
N GLY A 447 -15.27 -9.64 -8.89
CA GLY A 447 -15.25 -8.22 -8.56
C GLY A 447 -14.86 -7.99 -7.10
N GLN A 448 -14.58 -6.73 -6.74
CA GLN A 448 -14.13 -6.36 -5.40
C GLN A 448 -15.17 -6.68 -4.31
N SER A 449 -16.46 -6.42 -4.55
CA SER A 449 -17.50 -6.77 -3.59
C SER A 449 -17.67 -8.28 -3.40
N VAL A 450 -17.45 -9.10 -4.44
CA VAL A 450 -17.45 -10.57 -4.31
C VAL A 450 -16.23 -11.06 -3.55
N ALA A 451 -15.06 -10.47 -3.78
CA ALA A 451 -13.85 -10.75 -3.00
C ALA A 451 -14.03 -10.35 -1.52
N ALA A 452 -14.67 -9.19 -1.26
CA ALA A 452 -15.04 -8.79 0.10
C ALA A 452 -15.94 -9.82 0.77
N ALA A 453 -16.98 -10.33 0.09
CA ALA A 453 -17.85 -11.39 0.63
C ALA A 453 -17.09 -12.64 1.10
N SER A 454 -15.94 -12.92 0.48
CA SER A 454 -15.11 -14.09 0.79
C SER A 454 -14.20 -13.92 2.02
N LEU A 455 -14.13 -12.71 2.63
CA LEU A 455 -13.19 -12.42 3.71
C LEU A 455 -13.44 -13.25 4.99
N PRO A 456 -14.66 -13.24 5.58
CA PRO A 456 -14.87 -13.91 6.86
C PRO A 456 -15.03 -15.42 6.70
N GLU A 457 -14.48 -16.18 7.67
CA GLU A 457 -14.76 -17.60 7.84
C GLU A 457 -16.10 -17.80 8.58
N ILE A 458 -16.91 -18.75 8.12
CA ILE A 458 -18.10 -19.21 8.85
C ILE A 458 -17.67 -20.34 9.78
N VAL A 459 -17.54 -20.03 11.07
CA VAL A 459 -17.27 -21.06 12.08
C VAL A 459 -18.54 -21.86 12.30
N LYS A 460 -18.51 -23.16 11.97
CA LYS A 460 -19.65 -24.10 12.12
C LYS A 460 -19.68 -24.68 13.52
#